data_94e6cd667079dc04ac61bb151511805d
#
_entry.id   94e6cd667079dc04ac61bb151511805d
#
_cell.length_a   1.000
_cell.length_b   1.000
_cell.length_c   1.000
_cell.angle_alpha   90.00
_cell.angle_beta   90.00
_cell.angle_gamma   90.00
#
_symmetry.space_group_name_H-M   'P 1'
#
loop_
_entity.id
_entity.type
_entity.pdbx_description
1 polymer ?
#
loop_
_entity_poly.entity_id
_entity_poly.type
_entity_poly.pdbx_seq_one_letter_code
_entity_poly.pdbx_strand_id
1 'polypeptide(L)'
;MGRAFEYKKRLDESKEDLLSLGIIEMRNRFKSTAREIIVPFPLDIELENVSITVPQRGDKKKLVELSEMNVKQYKVDKLKQAEKLNPEQRSTRLLKEIQDTLHLSKLPAHIECFDNSNIQGSDAVAACVVFKMAKPSKKDYRKYNIKTVVGPDDYASMKEVVRRRYQRAIAEETPLPDLIITDGGKGQMEVVREVIQDELHLDIPIAGLAKDGKHRTSELLFGFPPETIGMPIQSFMFKFFTQIQDEVHRFAIAFHKDKRSKSQTKSELDKIKGIGEKTKVLLLRHFKSVKRIREASFDELKEVIGEAKT
;
A
#
# COMPACT_ATOMS: atom_id res chain seq x y z
N MET A 1 31.43 5.00 -26.11
CA MET A 1 30.38 5.90 -25.63
C MET A 1 29.05 5.32 -26.07
N GLY A 2 28.16 4.96 -25.13
CA GLY A 2 26.87 4.40 -25.46
C GLY A 2 25.86 5.50 -25.82
N ARG A 3 25.02 5.27 -26.84
CA ARG A 3 23.89 6.12 -27.21
C ARG A 3 22.66 5.27 -27.37
N ALA A 4 21.51 5.76 -26.91
CA ALA A 4 20.21 5.11 -27.08
C ALA A 4 19.33 5.94 -28.02
N PHE A 5 18.62 5.25 -28.90
CA PHE A 5 17.63 5.83 -29.79
C PHE A 5 16.30 5.12 -29.60
N GLU A 6 15.21 5.83 -29.81
CA GLU A 6 13.87 5.29 -29.69
C GLU A 6 13.11 5.54 -30.98
N TYR A 7 12.50 4.49 -31.50
CA TYR A 7 11.59 4.54 -32.63
C TYR A 7 10.20 4.11 -32.21
N LYS A 8 9.17 4.83 -32.67
CA LYS A 8 7.78 4.38 -32.55
C LYS A 8 7.53 3.35 -33.64
N LYS A 9 7.39 2.09 -33.24
CA LYS A 9 7.05 1.00 -34.17
C LYS A 9 5.70 1.28 -34.83
N ARG A 10 5.64 1.24 -36.17
CA ARG A 10 4.40 1.17 -36.93
C ARG A 10 3.94 -0.29 -37.05
N LEU A 11 2.67 -0.51 -37.36
CA LEU A 11 2.08 -1.87 -37.40
C LEU A 11 2.81 -2.84 -38.31
N ASP A 12 3.37 -2.36 -39.42
CA ASP A 12 3.98 -3.16 -40.48
C ASP A 12 5.52 -3.21 -40.44
N GLU A 13 6.16 -2.60 -39.43
CA GLU A 13 7.62 -2.58 -39.32
C GLU A 13 8.14 -3.77 -38.49
N SER A 14 9.13 -4.51 -39.05
CA SER A 14 9.83 -5.55 -38.31
C SER A 14 10.90 -4.98 -37.39
N LYS A 15 11.40 -5.79 -36.43
CA LYS A 15 12.56 -5.40 -35.60
C LYS A 15 13.84 -5.25 -36.41
N GLU A 16 13.96 -5.99 -37.49
CA GLU A 16 15.03 -5.98 -38.46
C GLU A 16 15.08 -4.65 -39.23
N ASP A 17 13.93 -4.18 -39.71
CA ASP A 17 13.80 -2.89 -40.39
C ASP A 17 14.15 -1.71 -39.43
N LEU A 18 13.66 -1.75 -38.21
CA LEU A 18 13.94 -0.72 -37.20
C LEU A 18 15.43 -0.67 -36.83
N LEU A 19 16.09 -1.82 -36.71
CA LEU A 19 17.51 -1.85 -36.42
C LEU A 19 18.35 -1.37 -37.63
N SER A 20 17.98 -1.73 -38.83
CA SER A 20 18.60 -1.26 -40.06
C SER A 20 18.50 0.24 -40.21
N LEU A 21 17.33 0.81 -39.99
CA LEU A 21 17.11 2.26 -39.97
C LEU A 21 17.98 2.95 -38.91
N GLY A 22 18.01 2.38 -37.69
CA GLY A 22 18.84 2.89 -36.60
C GLY A 22 20.33 2.89 -36.89
N ILE A 23 20.82 1.84 -37.58
CA ILE A 23 22.22 1.76 -38.01
C ILE A 23 22.56 2.87 -39.02
N ILE A 24 21.71 3.06 -40.03
CA ILE A 24 21.90 4.10 -41.04
C ILE A 24 21.92 5.49 -40.38
N GLU A 25 20.93 5.78 -39.52
CA GLU A 25 20.85 7.06 -38.84
C GLU A 25 22.06 7.30 -37.95
N MET A 26 22.49 6.30 -37.17
CA MET A 26 23.67 6.43 -36.30
C MET A 26 24.93 6.67 -37.08
N ARG A 27 25.13 5.95 -38.19
CA ARG A 27 26.31 6.16 -39.08
C ARG A 27 26.33 7.58 -39.62
N ASN A 28 25.22 8.06 -40.14
CA ASN A 28 25.11 9.42 -40.70
C ASN A 28 25.33 10.48 -39.61
N ARG A 29 24.69 10.35 -38.45
CA ARG A 29 24.77 11.30 -37.35
C ARG A 29 26.16 11.41 -36.75
N PHE A 30 26.85 10.29 -36.59
CA PHE A 30 28.20 10.25 -36.01
C PHE A 30 29.32 10.21 -37.07
N LYS A 31 29.01 10.30 -38.34
CA LYS A 31 29.96 10.17 -39.46
C LYS A 31 30.87 8.95 -39.27
N SER A 32 30.29 7.81 -38.92
CA SER A 32 31.04 6.61 -38.56
C SER A 32 31.69 5.99 -39.81
N THR A 33 32.99 5.74 -39.77
CA THR A 33 33.79 5.07 -40.77
C THR A 33 34.08 3.60 -40.44
N ALA A 34 33.38 3.04 -39.46
CA ALA A 34 33.54 1.65 -39.04
C ALA A 34 33.27 0.69 -40.20
N ARG A 35 34.21 -0.24 -40.41
CA ARG A 35 34.13 -1.27 -41.46
C ARG A 35 33.41 -2.54 -41.00
N GLU A 36 33.11 -2.66 -39.72
CA GLU A 36 32.35 -3.78 -39.15
C GLU A 36 31.28 -3.26 -38.21
N ILE A 37 30.09 -3.83 -38.31
CA ILE A 37 28.96 -3.56 -37.39
C ILE A 37 28.52 -4.88 -36.79
N ILE A 38 28.46 -4.92 -35.46
CA ILE A 38 28.06 -6.10 -34.71
C ILE A 38 26.58 -5.95 -34.34
N VAL A 39 25.76 -6.93 -34.66
CA VAL A 39 24.30 -6.89 -34.42
C VAL A 39 23.81 -8.15 -33.71
N PRO A 40 22.66 -8.08 -33.00
CA PRO A 40 22.12 -9.21 -32.24
C PRO A 40 21.46 -10.30 -33.07
N PHE A 41 21.01 -9.98 -34.30
CA PHE A 41 20.35 -10.88 -35.23
C PHE A 41 20.67 -10.49 -36.70
N PRO A 42 20.48 -11.38 -37.66
CA PRO A 42 20.74 -11.09 -39.08
C PRO A 42 19.88 -9.92 -39.58
N LEU A 43 20.47 -9.10 -40.42
CA LEU A 43 19.81 -7.98 -41.11
C LEU A 43 19.98 -8.12 -42.62
N ASP A 44 18.94 -7.77 -43.34
CA ASP A 44 18.97 -7.66 -44.80
C ASP A 44 19.25 -6.20 -45.21
N ILE A 45 20.49 -5.79 -44.98
CA ILE A 45 20.99 -4.44 -45.32
C ILE A 45 22.39 -4.55 -45.91
N GLU A 46 22.61 -3.91 -47.04
CA GLU A 46 23.90 -3.76 -47.67
C GLU A 46 24.45 -2.35 -47.46
N LEU A 47 25.68 -2.26 -46.95
CA LEU A 47 26.39 -1.02 -46.77
C LEU A 47 27.76 -1.10 -47.45
N GLU A 48 28.10 -0.10 -48.22
CA GLU A 48 29.39 -0.06 -48.92
C GLU A 48 30.58 -0.18 -47.92
N ASN A 49 31.49 -1.12 -48.21
CA ASN A 49 32.71 -1.39 -47.42
C ASN A 49 32.45 -1.68 -45.93
N VAL A 50 31.30 -2.26 -45.58
CA VAL A 50 30.93 -2.60 -44.22
C VAL A 50 30.48 -4.04 -44.10
N SER A 51 31.06 -4.79 -43.19
CA SER A 51 30.60 -6.15 -42.85
C SER A 51 29.63 -6.09 -41.67
N ILE A 52 28.52 -6.81 -41.75
CA ILE A 52 27.57 -6.98 -40.65
C ILE A 52 27.78 -8.37 -40.03
N THR A 53 28.06 -8.41 -38.75
CA THR A 53 28.43 -9.64 -38.04
C THR A 53 27.44 -9.92 -36.92
N VAL A 54 26.91 -11.16 -36.86
CA VAL A 54 26.15 -11.72 -35.76
C VAL A 54 27.06 -12.64 -34.94
N PRO A 55 27.64 -12.15 -33.82
CA PRO A 55 28.63 -12.93 -33.11
C PRO A 55 27.98 -14.03 -32.28
N GLN A 56 28.54 -15.25 -32.37
CA GLN A 56 28.05 -16.39 -31.57
C GLN A 56 28.84 -16.58 -30.27
N ARG A 57 30.10 -16.13 -30.18
CA ARG A 57 31.03 -16.32 -29.07
C ARG A 57 32.10 -15.23 -29.02
N GLY A 58 32.83 -15.18 -27.89
CA GLY A 58 33.97 -14.27 -27.73
C GLY A 58 33.57 -12.83 -27.35
N ASP A 59 34.52 -11.90 -27.47
CA ASP A 59 34.31 -10.53 -27.01
C ASP A 59 33.25 -9.74 -27.76
N LYS A 60 33.10 -10.02 -29.06
CA LYS A 60 32.03 -9.42 -29.86
C LYS A 60 30.65 -9.82 -29.37
N LYS A 61 30.46 -11.06 -28.92
CA LYS A 61 29.19 -11.52 -28.29
C LYS A 61 28.95 -10.81 -26.97
N LYS A 62 29.97 -10.66 -26.13
CA LYS A 62 29.87 -9.90 -24.86
C LYS A 62 29.48 -8.43 -25.09
N LEU A 63 29.96 -7.82 -26.18
CA LEU A 63 29.59 -6.43 -26.52
C LEU A 63 28.10 -6.33 -26.92
N VAL A 64 27.55 -7.31 -27.64
CA VAL A 64 26.11 -7.35 -27.94
C VAL A 64 25.31 -7.51 -26.65
N GLU A 65 25.68 -8.45 -25.77
CA GLU A 65 25.01 -8.69 -24.48
C GLU A 65 25.06 -7.44 -23.60
N LEU A 66 26.20 -6.74 -23.55
CA LEU A 66 26.32 -5.47 -22.84
C LEU A 66 25.40 -4.40 -23.42
N SER A 67 25.29 -4.32 -24.75
CA SER A 67 24.38 -3.39 -25.42
C SER A 67 22.91 -3.70 -25.10
N GLU A 68 22.53 -4.97 -25.10
CA GLU A 68 21.18 -5.39 -24.71
C GLU A 68 20.87 -5.06 -23.25
N MET A 69 21.81 -5.29 -22.34
CA MET A 69 21.67 -4.89 -20.92
C MET A 69 21.48 -3.37 -20.78
N ASN A 70 22.28 -2.59 -21.52
CA ASN A 70 22.15 -1.13 -21.48
C ASN A 70 20.80 -0.65 -22.02
N VAL A 71 20.26 -1.28 -23.05
CA VAL A 71 18.93 -0.96 -23.60
C VAL A 71 17.84 -1.31 -22.58
N LYS A 72 17.94 -2.46 -21.92
CA LYS A 72 17.00 -2.86 -20.85
C LYS A 72 17.06 -1.85 -19.68
N GLN A 73 18.26 -1.48 -19.25
CA GLN A 73 18.44 -0.50 -18.17
C GLN A 73 17.88 0.88 -18.55
N TYR A 74 18.18 1.36 -19.77
CA TYR A 74 17.63 2.61 -20.29
C TYR A 74 16.10 2.63 -20.28
N LYS A 75 15.47 1.53 -20.71
CA LYS A 75 14.01 1.40 -20.67
C LYS A 75 13.45 1.49 -19.26
N VAL A 76 14.12 0.84 -18.28
CA VAL A 76 13.73 0.90 -16.86
C VAL A 76 13.87 2.32 -16.32
N ASP A 77 14.99 2.99 -16.62
CA ASP A 77 15.26 4.35 -16.11
C ASP A 77 14.29 5.37 -16.72
N LYS A 78 13.95 5.23 -17.99
CA LYS A 78 12.96 6.08 -18.64
C LYS A 78 11.56 5.87 -18.05
N LEU A 79 11.16 4.61 -17.80
CA LEU A 79 9.90 4.32 -17.10
C LEU A 79 9.87 4.95 -15.71
N LYS A 80 10.96 4.84 -14.94
CA LYS A 80 11.08 5.48 -13.62
C LYS A 80 11.00 7.01 -13.71
N GLN A 81 11.59 7.62 -14.74
CA GLN A 81 11.49 9.06 -14.95
C GLN A 81 10.05 9.48 -15.31
N ALA A 82 9.40 8.75 -16.22
CA ALA A 82 8.01 8.99 -16.57
C ALA A 82 7.06 8.84 -15.36
N GLU A 83 7.30 7.82 -14.51
CA GLU A 83 6.55 7.61 -13.27
C GLU A 83 6.77 8.73 -12.22
N LYS A 84 7.96 9.33 -12.19
CA LYS A 84 8.22 10.51 -11.34
C LYS A 84 7.50 11.76 -11.85
N LEU A 85 7.38 11.91 -13.17
CA LEU A 85 6.70 13.03 -13.80
C LEU A 85 5.17 12.90 -13.77
N ASN A 86 4.65 11.66 -13.70
CA ASN A 86 3.22 11.40 -13.67
C ASN A 86 2.86 10.34 -12.61
N PRO A 87 2.71 10.74 -11.34
CA PRO A 87 2.37 9.84 -10.24
C PRO A 87 1.03 9.11 -10.39
N GLU A 88 0.10 9.67 -11.18
CA GLU A 88 -1.21 9.06 -11.45
C GLU A 88 -1.08 7.83 -12.36
N GLN A 89 -0.22 7.88 -13.36
CA GLN A 89 0.06 6.71 -14.21
C GLN A 89 0.66 5.56 -13.42
N ARG A 90 1.52 5.84 -12.45
CA ARG A 90 2.08 4.81 -11.55
C ARG A 90 1.00 4.14 -10.72
N SER A 91 0.10 4.94 -10.13
CA SER A 91 -1.02 4.41 -9.34
C SER A 91 -1.95 3.56 -10.19
N THR A 92 -2.32 4.04 -11.38
CA THR A 92 -3.19 3.30 -12.30
C THR A 92 -2.56 1.99 -12.76
N ARG A 93 -1.26 1.99 -13.09
CA ARG A 93 -0.54 0.77 -13.48
C ARG A 93 -0.49 -0.26 -12.37
N LEU A 94 -0.22 0.17 -11.12
CA LEU A 94 -0.23 -0.71 -9.96
C LEU A 94 -1.62 -1.33 -9.72
N LEU A 95 -2.67 -0.50 -9.77
CA LEU A 95 -4.03 -0.99 -9.59
C LEU A 95 -4.45 -1.95 -10.70
N LYS A 96 -3.98 -1.72 -11.94
CA LYS A 96 -4.20 -2.65 -13.04
C LYS A 96 -3.45 -3.97 -12.85
N GLU A 97 -2.21 -3.93 -12.36
CA GLU A 97 -1.46 -5.14 -11.98
C GLU A 97 -2.22 -5.96 -10.92
N ILE A 98 -2.81 -5.29 -9.91
CA ILE A 98 -3.63 -5.94 -8.90
C ILE A 98 -4.90 -6.54 -9.52
N GLN A 99 -5.60 -5.78 -10.37
CA GLN A 99 -6.78 -6.25 -11.09
C GLN A 99 -6.50 -7.51 -11.89
N ASP A 100 -5.43 -7.50 -12.68
CA ASP A 100 -5.04 -8.61 -13.55
C ASP A 100 -4.61 -9.84 -12.73
N THR A 101 -3.86 -9.63 -11.63
CA THR A 101 -3.36 -10.71 -10.77
C THR A 101 -4.46 -11.38 -9.97
N LEU A 102 -5.44 -10.62 -9.47
CA LEU A 102 -6.57 -11.13 -8.71
C LEU A 102 -7.81 -11.40 -9.57
N HIS A 103 -7.71 -11.25 -10.88
CA HIS A 103 -8.81 -11.42 -11.83
C HIS A 103 -10.09 -10.64 -11.44
N LEU A 104 -9.91 -9.38 -10.97
CA LEU A 104 -11.02 -8.55 -10.56
C LEU A 104 -11.79 -8.03 -11.78
N SER A 105 -13.11 -7.96 -11.69
CA SER A 105 -13.98 -7.44 -12.75
C SER A 105 -13.77 -5.96 -13.03
N LYS A 106 -13.32 -5.19 -12.02
CA LYS A 106 -13.04 -3.75 -12.12
C LYS A 106 -11.74 -3.36 -11.43
N LEU A 107 -11.22 -2.18 -11.79
CA LEU A 107 -10.02 -1.62 -11.17
C LEU A 107 -10.27 -1.38 -9.67
N PRO A 108 -9.42 -1.89 -8.74
CA PRO A 108 -9.59 -1.69 -7.30
C PRO A 108 -9.14 -0.27 -6.89
N ALA A 109 -9.89 0.74 -7.34
CA ALA A 109 -9.57 2.15 -7.08
C ALA A 109 -9.84 2.56 -5.62
N HIS A 110 -10.79 1.90 -4.95
CA HIS A 110 -11.14 2.07 -3.55
C HIS A 110 -10.89 0.77 -2.79
N ILE A 111 -9.88 0.77 -1.93
CA ILE A 111 -9.49 -0.39 -1.11
C ILE A 111 -9.68 -0.05 0.36
N GLU A 112 -10.30 -0.94 1.12
CA GLU A 112 -10.42 -0.85 2.57
C GLU A 112 -9.66 -2.00 3.25
N CYS A 113 -8.88 -1.70 4.28
CA CYS A 113 -8.17 -2.72 5.05
C CYS A 113 -8.56 -2.65 6.52
N PHE A 114 -8.85 -3.81 7.10
CA PHE A 114 -9.26 -3.97 8.50
C PHE A 114 -8.18 -4.69 9.31
N ASP A 115 -7.94 -4.19 10.51
CA ASP A 115 -7.10 -4.82 11.53
C ASP A 115 -7.83 -4.78 12.88
N ASN A 116 -7.81 -5.92 13.58
CA ASN A 116 -8.25 -6.03 14.97
C ASN A 116 -7.04 -6.07 15.87
N SER A 117 -6.97 -5.17 16.81
CA SER A 117 -5.88 -5.11 17.76
C SER A 117 -6.44 -5.38 19.17
N ASN A 118 -6.18 -6.58 19.68
CA ASN A 118 -6.45 -6.96 21.07
C ASN A 118 -5.16 -6.83 21.87
N ILE A 119 -5.06 -5.83 22.74
CA ILE A 119 -3.97 -5.74 23.71
C ILE A 119 -4.53 -6.08 25.08
N GLN A 120 -4.30 -7.32 25.52
CA GLN A 120 -4.53 -7.81 26.89
C GLN A 120 -5.91 -7.47 27.50
N GLY A 121 -6.98 -8.04 26.97
CA GLY A 121 -8.19 -8.34 27.74
C GLY A 121 -9.17 -7.23 28.07
N SER A 122 -8.83 -5.97 27.88
CA SER A 122 -9.77 -4.87 28.08
C SER A 122 -9.69 -3.89 26.91
N ASP A 123 -10.86 -3.47 26.42
CA ASP A 123 -10.95 -2.45 25.37
C ASP A 123 -10.52 -2.86 23.96
N ALA A 124 -11.02 -4.00 23.48
CA ALA A 124 -10.82 -4.40 22.08
C ALA A 124 -11.23 -3.28 21.11
N VAL A 125 -10.34 -3.00 20.15
CA VAL A 125 -10.58 -1.99 19.13
C VAL A 125 -10.21 -2.54 17.76
N ALA A 126 -10.86 -2.02 16.74
CA ALA A 126 -10.51 -2.31 15.36
C ALA A 126 -10.30 -1.02 14.58
N ALA A 127 -9.52 -1.12 13.54
CA ALA A 127 -9.19 -0.04 12.64
C ALA A 127 -9.60 -0.40 11.20
N CYS A 128 -10.07 0.60 10.47
CA CYS A 128 -10.27 0.52 9.03
C CYS A 128 -9.49 1.65 8.39
N VAL A 129 -8.55 1.33 7.52
CA VAL A 129 -7.86 2.30 6.67
C VAL A 129 -8.38 2.22 5.24
N VAL A 130 -8.35 3.34 4.54
CA VAL A 130 -8.89 3.48 3.20
C VAL A 130 -7.82 4.00 2.27
N PHE A 131 -7.67 3.33 1.13
CA PHE A 131 -6.82 3.76 0.03
C PHE A 131 -7.66 4.06 -1.20
N LYS A 132 -7.44 5.22 -1.81
CA LYS A 132 -8.08 5.62 -3.06
C LYS A 132 -7.02 5.93 -4.10
N MET A 133 -7.11 5.31 -5.29
CA MET A 133 -6.10 5.42 -6.34
C MET A 133 -4.68 5.12 -5.83
N ALA A 134 -4.55 4.03 -5.06
CA ALA A 134 -3.31 3.58 -4.40
C ALA A 134 -2.68 4.59 -3.42
N LYS A 135 -3.43 5.59 -2.95
CA LYS A 135 -2.97 6.57 -1.95
C LYS A 135 -3.83 6.50 -0.69
N PRO A 136 -3.24 6.66 0.51
CA PRO A 136 -4.01 6.65 1.76
C PRO A 136 -4.98 7.84 1.84
N SER A 137 -6.26 7.56 2.09
CA SER A 137 -7.33 8.56 2.26
C SER A 137 -7.66 8.71 3.74
N LYS A 138 -6.79 9.41 4.48
CA LYS A 138 -6.86 9.52 5.95
C LYS A 138 -8.19 10.05 6.49
N LYS A 139 -8.90 10.89 5.72
CA LYS A 139 -10.22 11.40 6.10
C LYS A 139 -11.29 10.30 6.16
N ASP A 140 -11.09 9.22 5.44
CA ASP A 140 -12.02 8.10 5.35
C ASP A 140 -11.68 6.97 6.35
N TYR A 141 -10.57 7.07 7.08
CA TYR A 141 -10.19 6.11 8.12
C TYR A 141 -11.23 6.08 9.25
N ARG A 142 -11.45 4.90 9.82
CA ARG A 142 -12.40 4.73 10.94
C ARG A 142 -11.79 3.89 12.05
N LYS A 143 -12.15 4.26 13.28
CA LYS A 143 -11.81 3.57 14.52
C LYS A 143 -13.08 2.99 15.12
N TYR A 144 -13.03 1.76 15.56
CA TYR A 144 -14.18 1.06 16.12
C TYR A 144 -13.86 0.59 17.54
N ASN A 145 -14.72 0.94 18.48
CA ASN A 145 -14.78 0.26 19.77
C ASN A 145 -15.67 -0.96 19.59
N ILE A 146 -15.19 -2.12 20.02
CA ILE A 146 -15.98 -3.35 20.05
C ILE A 146 -17.02 -3.19 21.17
N LYS A 147 -18.27 -3.54 20.91
CA LYS A 147 -19.39 -3.29 21.82
C LYS A 147 -20.09 -4.58 22.31
N THR A 148 -20.17 -5.59 21.45
CA THR A 148 -20.98 -6.78 21.69
C THR A 148 -20.16 -8.02 22.04
N VAL A 149 -18.84 -7.98 21.81
CA VAL A 149 -17.95 -9.11 22.06
C VAL A 149 -17.33 -9.00 23.43
N VAL A 150 -17.48 -10.06 24.23
CA VAL A 150 -16.90 -10.18 25.58
C VAL A 150 -15.69 -11.12 25.50
N GLY A 151 -14.54 -10.64 25.91
CA GLY A 151 -13.28 -11.41 25.89
C GLY A 151 -12.48 -11.25 24.58
N PRO A 152 -11.37 -11.99 24.45
CA PRO A 152 -10.43 -11.88 23.33
C PRO A 152 -10.89 -12.76 22.15
N ASP A 153 -11.95 -12.36 21.47
CA ASP A 153 -12.45 -13.02 20.25
C ASP A 153 -12.24 -12.11 19.04
N ASP A 154 -11.15 -12.36 18.31
CA ASP A 154 -10.77 -11.57 17.15
C ASP A 154 -11.73 -11.77 15.97
N TYR A 155 -12.31 -12.96 15.82
CA TYR A 155 -13.25 -13.24 14.73
C TYR A 155 -14.59 -12.55 14.96
N ALA A 156 -15.17 -12.69 16.16
CA ALA A 156 -16.40 -12.00 16.51
C ALA A 156 -16.23 -10.47 16.45
N SER A 157 -15.10 -9.95 16.88
CA SER A 157 -14.76 -8.53 16.80
C SER A 157 -14.69 -8.04 15.36
N MET A 158 -14.03 -8.79 14.44
CA MET A 158 -13.99 -8.47 13.02
C MET A 158 -15.39 -8.48 12.42
N LYS A 159 -16.20 -9.50 12.74
CA LYS A 159 -17.59 -9.64 12.29
C LYS A 159 -18.45 -8.43 12.70
N GLU A 160 -18.35 -7.98 13.96
CA GLU A 160 -19.04 -6.79 14.45
C GLU A 160 -18.65 -5.53 13.65
N VAL A 161 -17.36 -5.32 13.46
CA VAL A 161 -16.84 -4.09 12.83
C VAL A 161 -17.21 -4.02 11.35
N VAL A 162 -17.00 -5.10 10.61
CA VAL A 162 -17.32 -5.17 9.18
C VAL A 162 -18.81 -4.99 8.96
N ARG A 163 -19.67 -5.65 9.77
CA ARG A 163 -21.12 -5.48 9.71
C ARG A 163 -21.53 -4.02 9.95
N ARG A 164 -21.04 -3.40 11.01
CA ARG A 164 -21.33 -1.98 11.32
C ARG A 164 -20.86 -1.03 10.24
N ARG A 165 -19.69 -1.30 9.64
CA ARG A 165 -19.13 -0.49 8.55
C ARG A 165 -20.07 -0.49 7.34
N TYR A 166 -20.43 -1.66 6.86
CA TYR A 166 -21.15 -1.78 5.60
C TYR A 166 -22.67 -1.60 5.75
N GLN A 167 -23.28 -1.95 6.90
CA GLN A 167 -24.65 -1.54 7.19
C GLN A 167 -24.80 -0.01 7.16
N ARG A 168 -23.83 0.69 7.75
CA ARG A 168 -23.81 2.14 7.70
C ARG A 168 -23.57 2.68 6.28
N ALA A 169 -22.67 2.08 5.53
CA ALA A 169 -22.38 2.48 4.16
C ALA A 169 -23.63 2.33 3.27
N ILE A 170 -24.38 1.24 3.44
CA ILE A 170 -25.64 1.01 2.75
C ILE A 170 -26.69 2.06 3.15
N ALA A 171 -26.87 2.30 4.45
CA ALA A 171 -27.87 3.24 4.98
C ALA A 171 -27.59 4.70 4.58
N GLU A 172 -26.31 5.07 4.44
CA GLU A 172 -25.86 6.41 4.03
C GLU A 172 -25.61 6.52 2.52
N GLU A 173 -25.88 5.46 1.74
CA GLU A 173 -25.63 5.37 0.29
C GLU A 173 -24.21 5.77 -0.11
N THR A 174 -23.23 5.52 0.77
CA THR A 174 -21.83 5.85 0.49
C THR A 174 -21.18 4.81 -0.43
N PRO A 175 -20.22 5.21 -1.30
CA PRO A 175 -19.57 4.28 -2.20
C PRO A 175 -18.88 3.12 -1.46
N LEU A 176 -19.19 1.89 -1.88
CA LEU A 176 -18.56 0.68 -1.38
C LEU A 176 -17.15 0.52 -1.96
N PRO A 177 -16.24 -0.22 -1.28
CA PRO A 177 -14.91 -0.48 -1.81
C PRO A 177 -14.96 -1.47 -2.99
N ASP A 178 -13.91 -1.42 -3.80
CA ASP A 178 -13.68 -2.36 -4.89
C ASP A 178 -12.93 -3.62 -4.43
N LEU A 179 -12.26 -3.55 -3.27
CA LEU A 179 -11.53 -4.64 -2.64
C LEU A 179 -11.48 -4.43 -1.13
N ILE A 180 -11.78 -5.47 -0.37
CA ILE A 180 -11.60 -5.52 1.08
C ILE A 180 -10.33 -6.34 1.37
N ILE A 181 -9.51 -5.86 2.29
CA ILE A 181 -8.32 -6.57 2.77
C ILE A 181 -8.44 -6.80 4.27
N THR A 182 -8.11 -8.00 4.72
CA THR A 182 -7.96 -8.33 6.15
C THR A 182 -6.48 -8.41 6.50
N ASP A 183 -6.06 -7.79 7.61
CA ASP A 183 -4.73 -8.00 8.20
C ASP A 183 -4.70 -9.33 8.96
N GLY A 184 -4.90 -10.42 8.22
CA GLY A 184 -4.95 -11.76 8.76
C GLY A 184 -5.17 -12.82 7.70
N GLY A 185 -5.08 -14.08 8.14
CA GLY A 185 -5.16 -15.24 7.28
C GLY A 185 -6.59 -15.69 6.95
N LYS A 186 -6.70 -16.95 6.53
CA LYS A 186 -7.93 -17.58 6.02
C LYS A 186 -9.15 -17.41 6.93
N GLY A 187 -8.98 -17.54 8.25
CA GLY A 187 -10.09 -17.42 9.20
C GLY A 187 -10.71 -16.02 9.24
N GLN A 188 -9.89 -14.96 9.15
CA GLN A 188 -10.41 -13.59 9.09
C GLN A 188 -11.10 -13.30 7.74
N MET A 189 -10.55 -13.82 6.64
CA MET A 189 -11.20 -13.71 5.33
C MET A 189 -12.60 -14.36 5.33
N GLU A 190 -12.71 -15.54 5.93
CA GLU A 190 -13.99 -16.27 6.00
C GLU A 190 -15.05 -15.48 6.78
N VAL A 191 -14.68 -14.94 7.94
CA VAL A 191 -15.58 -14.12 8.77
C VAL A 191 -16.05 -12.86 8.03
N VAL A 192 -15.14 -12.22 7.27
CA VAL A 192 -15.52 -11.06 6.45
C VAL A 192 -16.43 -11.48 5.29
N ARG A 193 -16.18 -12.63 4.65
CA ARG A 193 -17.02 -13.19 3.59
C ARG A 193 -18.44 -13.43 4.08
N GLU A 194 -18.61 -14.10 5.24
CA GLU A 194 -19.93 -14.33 5.83
C GLU A 194 -20.71 -13.02 5.98
N VAL A 195 -20.10 -11.97 6.49
CA VAL A 195 -20.78 -10.67 6.65
C VAL A 195 -21.11 -10.04 5.29
N ILE A 196 -20.15 -10.00 4.38
CA ILE A 196 -20.28 -9.27 3.11
C ILE A 196 -21.24 -10.00 2.17
N GLN A 197 -21.02 -11.31 1.97
CA GLN A 197 -21.75 -12.08 0.97
C GLN A 197 -23.03 -12.71 1.53
N ASP A 198 -22.96 -13.37 2.70
CA ASP A 198 -24.06 -14.15 3.21
C ASP A 198 -25.08 -13.27 3.98
N GLU A 199 -24.63 -12.27 4.77
CA GLU A 199 -25.54 -11.42 5.55
C GLU A 199 -25.99 -10.16 4.78
N LEU A 200 -25.06 -9.47 4.09
CA LEU A 200 -25.35 -8.19 3.44
C LEU A 200 -25.58 -8.30 1.92
N HIS A 201 -25.36 -9.48 1.36
CA HIS A 201 -25.54 -9.78 -0.07
C HIS A 201 -24.77 -8.82 -0.99
N LEU A 202 -23.57 -8.42 -0.56
CA LEU A 202 -22.68 -7.56 -1.32
C LEU A 202 -21.65 -8.40 -2.11
N ASP A 203 -21.44 -8.05 -3.37
CA ASP A 203 -20.41 -8.66 -4.22
C ASP A 203 -19.13 -7.80 -4.20
N ILE A 204 -18.35 -7.92 -3.11
CA ILE A 204 -17.09 -7.24 -2.95
C ILE A 204 -15.98 -8.27 -2.79
N PRO A 205 -14.93 -8.26 -3.62
CA PRO A 205 -13.77 -9.13 -3.50
C PRO A 205 -13.07 -8.96 -2.15
N ILE A 206 -12.59 -10.08 -1.58
CA ILE A 206 -11.92 -10.11 -0.27
C ILE A 206 -10.55 -10.76 -0.43
N ALA A 207 -9.53 -10.12 0.12
CA ALA A 207 -8.17 -10.63 0.19
C ALA A 207 -7.67 -10.64 1.65
N GLY A 208 -6.68 -11.48 1.94
CA GLY A 208 -6.03 -11.55 3.24
C GLY A 208 -4.53 -11.33 3.12
N LEU A 209 -3.93 -10.64 4.09
CA LEU A 209 -2.49 -10.49 4.22
C LEU A 209 -2.00 -11.36 5.37
N ALA A 210 -1.45 -12.51 5.02
CA ALA A 210 -0.87 -13.42 6.00
C ALA A 210 0.54 -12.98 6.41
N LYS A 211 0.87 -13.22 7.67
CA LYS A 211 2.18 -12.89 8.26
C LYS A 211 3.04 -14.15 8.39
N ASP A 212 4.34 -13.99 8.20
CA ASP A 212 5.31 -15.04 8.50
C ASP A 212 5.50 -15.21 10.03
N GLY A 213 6.28 -16.21 10.44
CA GLY A 213 6.62 -16.43 11.85
C GLY A 213 7.38 -15.26 12.52
N LYS A 214 7.78 -14.24 11.75
CA LYS A 214 8.40 -12.99 12.22
C LYS A 214 7.45 -11.80 12.15
N HIS A 215 6.15 -12.04 12.00
CA HIS A 215 5.09 -11.02 11.88
C HIS A 215 5.25 -10.03 10.70
N ARG A 216 5.91 -10.45 9.62
CA ARG A 216 6.03 -9.65 8.39
C ARG A 216 5.06 -10.16 7.35
N THR A 217 4.56 -9.26 6.49
CA THR A 217 3.78 -9.65 5.31
C THR A 217 4.54 -10.71 4.53
N SER A 218 3.93 -11.88 4.33
CA SER A 218 4.56 -12.97 3.60
C SER A 218 3.76 -13.37 2.37
N GLU A 219 2.45 -13.38 2.50
CA GLU A 219 1.55 -13.94 1.50
C GLU A 219 0.29 -13.09 1.33
N LEU A 220 -0.13 -12.97 0.08
CA LEU A 220 -1.45 -12.48 -0.27
C LEU A 220 -2.35 -13.69 -0.49
N LEU A 221 -3.46 -13.73 0.21
CA LEU A 221 -4.49 -14.76 0.05
C LEU A 221 -5.66 -14.18 -0.73
N PHE A 222 -6.23 -14.95 -1.66
CA PHE A 222 -7.39 -14.53 -2.43
C PHE A 222 -8.28 -15.71 -2.83
N GLY A 223 -9.57 -15.44 -3.04
CA GLY A 223 -10.54 -16.46 -3.46
C GLY A 223 -11.16 -17.22 -2.29
N PHE A 224 -12.15 -18.08 -2.62
CA PHE A 224 -12.79 -19.00 -1.68
C PHE A 224 -12.99 -20.36 -2.35
N PRO A 225 -12.24 -21.40 -1.89
CA PRO A 225 -11.30 -21.39 -0.76
C PRO A 225 -10.10 -20.46 -0.98
N PRO A 226 -9.54 -19.85 0.10
CA PRO A 226 -8.41 -18.94 -0.04
C PRO A 226 -7.14 -19.64 -0.55
N GLU A 227 -6.58 -19.11 -1.64
CA GLU A 227 -5.33 -19.55 -2.24
C GLU A 227 -4.22 -18.50 -2.07
N THR A 228 -2.97 -18.95 -1.98
CA THR A 228 -1.83 -18.03 -1.90
C THR A 228 -1.48 -17.51 -3.28
N ILE A 229 -1.48 -16.19 -3.41
CA ILE A 229 -1.04 -15.49 -4.62
C ILE A 229 0.44 -15.13 -4.46
N GLY A 230 1.27 -15.72 -5.32
CA GLY A 230 2.71 -15.46 -5.31
C GLY A 230 3.04 -14.01 -5.70
N MET A 231 3.75 -13.30 -4.83
CA MET A 231 4.23 -11.94 -5.12
C MET A 231 5.75 -11.85 -4.92
N PRO A 232 6.51 -11.43 -5.94
CA PRO A 232 7.92 -11.14 -5.73
C PRO A 232 8.10 -10.01 -4.70
N ILE A 233 8.95 -10.22 -3.68
CA ILE A 233 9.19 -9.27 -2.57
C ILE A 233 9.60 -7.87 -3.08
N GLN A 234 10.28 -7.80 -4.22
CA GLN A 234 10.70 -6.54 -4.84
C GLN A 234 9.62 -5.87 -5.70
N SER A 235 8.48 -6.53 -5.93
CA SER A 235 7.41 -5.99 -6.78
C SER A 235 6.77 -4.74 -6.16
N PHE A 236 6.20 -3.89 -7.00
CA PHE A 236 5.43 -2.73 -6.54
C PHE A 236 4.15 -3.16 -5.81
N MET A 237 3.54 -4.25 -6.25
CA MET A 237 2.35 -4.83 -5.64
C MET A 237 2.64 -5.32 -4.22
N PHE A 238 3.73 -6.07 -3.99
CA PHE A 238 4.12 -6.50 -2.65
C PHE A 238 4.37 -5.32 -1.72
N LYS A 239 5.13 -4.31 -2.17
CA LYS A 239 5.41 -3.09 -1.40
C LYS A 239 4.13 -2.32 -1.05
N PHE A 240 3.18 -2.29 -1.94
CA PHE A 240 1.90 -1.62 -1.72
C PHE A 240 1.05 -2.35 -0.68
N PHE A 241 0.92 -3.66 -0.75
CA PHE A 241 0.19 -4.43 0.27
C PHE A 241 0.87 -4.36 1.64
N THR A 242 2.21 -4.42 1.68
CA THR A 242 2.96 -4.17 2.93
C THR A 242 2.67 -2.77 3.48
N GLN A 243 2.65 -1.74 2.64
CA GLN A 243 2.29 -0.39 3.07
C GLN A 243 0.87 -0.31 3.64
N ILE A 244 -0.10 -1.00 3.04
CA ILE A 244 -1.49 -1.05 3.57
C ILE A 244 -1.50 -1.72 4.95
N GLN A 245 -0.80 -2.85 5.10
CA GLN A 245 -0.72 -3.59 6.35
C GLN A 245 -0.04 -2.77 7.45
N ASP A 246 1.10 -2.17 7.16
CA ASP A 246 1.81 -1.30 8.11
C ASP A 246 0.94 -0.11 8.54
N GLU A 247 0.20 0.48 7.61
CA GLU A 247 -0.64 1.65 7.90
C GLU A 247 -1.85 1.29 8.75
N VAL A 248 -2.55 0.16 8.50
CA VAL A 248 -3.68 -0.26 9.33
C VAL A 248 -3.22 -0.62 10.74
N HIS A 249 -2.09 -1.33 10.86
CA HIS A 249 -1.49 -1.67 12.14
C HIS A 249 -1.04 -0.43 12.94
N ARG A 250 -0.34 0.50 12.28
CA ARG A 250 0.05 1.79 12.86
C ARG A 250 -1.16 2.57 13.38
N PHE A 251 -2.25 2.61 12.60
CA PHE A 251 -3.46 3.33 12.95
C PHE A 251 -4.20 2.68 14.12
N ALA A 252 -4.24 1.34 14.19
CA ALA A 252 -4.79 0.59 15.32
C ALA A 252 -4.01 0.83 16.61
N ILE A 253 -2.66 0.75 16.57
CA ILE A 253 -1.79 1.01 17.72
C ILE A 253 -1.96 2.45 18.23
N ALA A 254 -2.03 3.44 17.36
CA ALA A 254 -2.25 4.84 17.75
C ALA A 254 -3.57 5.00 18.49
N PHE A 255 -4.61 4.27 18.08
CA PHE A 255 -5.91 4.29 18.77
C PHE A 255 -5.85 3.71 20.17
N HIS A 256 -5.15 2.59 20.37
CA HIS A 256 -4.93 2.02 21.69
C HIS A 256 -4.20 2.98 22.64
N LYS A 257 -3.14 3.64 22.15
CA LYS A 257 -2.39 4.62 22.95
C LYS A 257 -3.28 5.77 23.39
N ASP A 258 -4.08 6.33 22.49
CA ASP A 258 -5.03 7.40 22.77
C ASP A 258 -6.08 6.97 23.82
N LYS A 259 -6.59 5.74 23.71
CA LYS A 259 -7.60 5.20 24.63
C LYS A 259 -7.02 4.97 26.03
N ARG A 260 -5.84 4.35 26.12
CA ARG A 260 -5.12 4.16 27.40
C ARG A 260 -4.81 5.49 28.08
N SER A 261 -4.29 6.47 27.33
CA SER A 261 -4.01 7.79 27.89
C SER A 261 -5.27 8.43 28.48
N LYS A 262 -6.40 8.36 27.77
CA LYS A 262 -7.68 8.90 28.24
C LYS A 262 -8.24 8.12 29.45
N SER A 263 -8.12 6.80 29.49
CA SER A 263 -8.63 5.98 30.60
C SER A 263 -7.77 6.14 31.84
N GLN A 264 -6.45 6.20 31.74
CA GLN A 264 -5.56 6.49 32.87
C GLN A 264 -5.81 7.89 33.42
N THR A 265 -5.96 8.89 32.55
CA THR A 265 -6.25 10.26 32.89
C THR A 265 -7.58 10.40 33.63
N LYS A 266 -8.62 9.71 33.16
CA LYS A 266 -9.92 9.65 33.87
C LYS A 266 -9.81 9.01 35.24
N SER A 267 -9.14 7.86 35.33
CA SER A 267 -9.05 7.08 36.56
C SER A 267 -8.28 7.80 37.69
N GLU A 268 -7.22 8.55 37.42
CA GLU A 268 -6.42 9.22 38.42
C GLU A 268 -7.10 10.50 38.95
N LEU A 269 -7.63 11.35 38.08
CA LEU A 269 -8.33 12.57 38.46
C LEU A 269 -9.72 12.30 39.04
N ASP A 270 -10.36 11.16 38.73
CA ASP A 270 -11.65 10.75 39.27
C ASP A 270 -11.57 10.33 40.75
N LYS A 271 -10.38 9.95 41.22
CA LYS A 271 -10.14 9.57 42.60
C LYS A 271 -10.01 10.79 43.54
N ILE A 272 -9.83 11.98 42.99
CA ILE A 272 -9.63 13.19 43.77
C ILE A 272 -11.00 13.78 44.12
N LYS A 273 -11.33 13.76 45.43
CA LYS A 273 -12.58 14.28 45.96
C LYS A 273 -12.67 15.79 45.74
N GLY A 274 -13.74 16.29 45.12
CA GLY A 274 -13.94 17.72 44.82
C GLY A 274 -13.59 18.15 43.39
N ILE A 275 -12.94 17.29 42.60
CA ILE A 275 -12.65 17.57 41.19
C ILE A 275 -13.73 16.97 40.28
N GLY A 276 -14.66 17.81 39.82
CA GLY A 276 -15.68 17.44 38.83
C GLY A 276 -15.20 17.52 37.39
N GLU A 277 -16.04 17.05 36.46
CA GLU A 277 -15.70 16.93 35.00
C GLU A 277 -15.21 18.27 34.44
N LYS A 278 -15.83 19.40 34.76
CA LYS A 278 -15.41 20.73 34.28
C LYS A 278 -14.00 21.10 34.75
N THR A 279 -13.66 20.80 35.99
CA THR A 279 -12.35 21.09 36.58
C THR A 279 -11.26 20.22 35.96
N LYS A 280 -11.57 18.95 35.70
CA LYS A 280 -10.66 18.03 34.96
C LYS A 280 -10.34 18.54 33.56
N VAL A 281 -11.37 18.99 32.84
CA VAL A 281 -11.17 19.53 31.48
C VAL A 281 -10.28 20.77 31.51
N LEU A 282 -10.45 21.67 32.49
CA LEU A 282 -9.60 22.85 32.65
C LEU A 282 -8.15 22.48 32.93
N LEU A 283 -7.92 21.60 33.91
CA LEU A 283 -6.58 21.11 34.26
C LEU A 283 -5.87 20.46 33.09
N LEU A 284 -6.56 19.56 32.39
CA LEU A 284 -5.99 18.86 31.22
C LEU A 284 -5.75 19.79 30.02
N ARG A 285 -6.58 20.81 29.85
CA ARG A 285 -6.40 21.83 28.81
C ARG A 285 -5.16 22.66 29.05
N HIS A 286 -4.89 23.02 30.31
CA HIS A 286 -3.75 23.85 30.70
C HIS A 286 -2.44 23.02 30.73
N PHE A 287 -2.39 21.95 31.51
CA PHE A 287 -1.19 21.17 31.79
C PHE A 287 -0.88 20.08 30.73
N LYS A 288 -1.83 19.77 29.83
CA LYS A 288 -1.72 18.78 28.74
C LYS A 288 -1.56 17.32 29.18
N SER A 289 -1.18 17.02 30.43
CA SER A 289 -1.06 15.66 30.97
C SER A 289 -1.24 15.59 32.48
N VAL A 290 -1.69 14.41 33.00
CA VAL A 290 -1.81 14.18 34.45
C VAL A 290 -0.45 14.24 35.14
N LYS A 291 0.62 13.82 34.47
CA LYS A 291 1.97 13.91 35.01
C LYS A 291 2.34 15.36 35.33
N ARG A 292 2.09 16.28 34.40
CA ARG A 292 2.35 17.73 34.62
C ARG A 292 1.43 18.33 35.68
N ILE A 293 0.17 17.87 35.77
CA ILE A 293 -0.73 18.29 36.86
C ILE A 293 -0.16 17.85 38.22
N ARG A 294 0.41 16.66 38.33
CA ARG A 294 1.03 16.15 39.56
C ARG A 294 2.32 16.88 39.94
N GLU A 295 3.08 17.33 38.93
CA GLU A 295 4.34 18.07 39.10
C GLU A 295 4.12 19.58 39.28
N ALA A 296 2.90 20.08 39.01
CA ALA A 296 2.55 21.50 39.13
C ALA A 296 2.56 21.97 40.57
N SER A 297 3.00 23.20 40.81
CA SER A 297 2.97 23.86 42.10
C SER A 297 1.54 24.24 42.53
N PHE A 298 1.34 24.49 43.82
CA PHE A 298 0.06 24.95 44.34
C PHE A 298 -0.41 26.24 43.64
N ASP A 299 0.48 27.18 43.41
CA ASP A 299 0.17 28.47 42.78
C ASP A 299 -0.29 28.30 41.33
N GLU A 300 0.39 27.42 40.54
CA GLU A 300 -0.01 27.11 39.19
C GLU A 300 -1.38 26.42 39.11
N LEU A 301 -1.68 25.52 40.05
CA LEU A 301 -2.99 24.88 40.14
C LEU A 301 -4.08 25.89 40.53
N LYS A 302 -3.78 26.80 41.48
CA LYS A 302 -4.67 27.86 41.96
C LYS A 302 -5.08 28.81 40.83
N GLU A 303 -4.16 29.17 39.92
CA GLU A 303 -4.46 30.00 38.78
C GLU A 303 -5.49 29.35 37.83
N VAL A 304 -5.46 28.02 37.69
CA VAL A 304 -6.32 27.28 36.74
C VAL A 304 -7.68 26.93 37.32
N ILE A 305 -7.77 26.54 38.60
CA ILE A 305 -8.99 25.99 39.20
C ILE A 305 -9.49 26.76 40.42
N GLY A 306 -8.76 27.78 40.85
CA GLY A 306 -9.08 28.60 42.00
C GLY A 306 -8.72 27.96 43.35
N GLU A 307 -8.48 28.78 44.39
CA GLU A 307 -7.97 28.38 45.70
C GLU A 307 -8.84 27.32 46.41
N ALA A 308 -10.16 27.39 46.26
CA ALA A 308 -11.08 26.45 46.92
C ALA A 308 -11.05 25.01 46.35
N LYS A 309 -10.34 24.77 45.23
CA LYS A 309 -10.26 23.47 44.56
C LYS A 309 -8.84 22.96 44.36
N THR A 310 -7.86 23.74 44.78
CA THR A 310 -6.45 23.36 44.79
C THR A 310 -6.08 22.75 46.16
#